data_2d40f15e57f216390cfb8d5adc550b5e
#
_entry.id   2d40f15e57f216390cfb8d5adc550b5e
#
_cell.length_a   1.000
_cell.length_b   1.000
_cell.length_c   1.000
_cell.angle_alpha   90.00
_cell.angle_beta   90.00
_cell.angle_gamma   90.00
#
_symmetry.space_group_name_H-M   'P 1'
#
loop_
_entity.id
_entity.type
_entity.pdbx_description
1 polymer ?
#
loop_
_entity_poly.entity_id
_entity_poly.type
_entity_poly.pdbx_seq_one_letter_code
_entity_poly.pdbx_strand_id
1 'polypeptide(L)'
;SSTSDIVLGPIAKEHQSDGKKLIEVALSDTAGFLRLGEMCDTFGPRFSGTDNLEKALDWILEEMKADGLENVHAEDVMIPKWVRGEESAQMIAPWKKNLHMLGLGGSIGTGPNGITSEVIVVNSFEDLEARSSEAKGKIVLFNVPFTSYGKTVQYRSGGAIAASKAGAIASIIRSVGPFSMNTPHTGGMRYEDGI
;
A
#
# COMPACT_ATOMS: atom_id res chain seq x y z
N SER A 1 -15.01 -20.76 -29.56
CA SER A 1 -13.78 -19.95 -29.63
C SER A 1 -12.71 -20.77 -30.31
N SER A 2 -12.32 -20.38 -31.54
CA SER A 2 -11.28 -21.08 -32.31
C SER A 2 -9.93 -20.79 -31.61
N THR A 3 -9.32 -21.85 -31.09
CA THR A 3 -7.87 -21.86 -30.82
C THR A 3 -7.17 -21.76 -32.16
N SER A 4 -6.66 -20.59 -32.52
CA SER A 4 -5.74 -20.44 -33.61
C SER A 4 -4.52 -21.32 -33.34
N ASP A 5 -4.22 -22.27 -34.24
CA ASP A 5 -3.04 -23.11 -34.13
C ASP A 5 -1.79 -22.22 -34.11
N ILE A 6 -1.17 -22.13 -32.95
CA ILE A 6 0.08 -21.38 -32.77
C ILE A 6 1.18 -22.16 -33.46
N VAL A 7 1.70 -21.60 -34.56
CA VAL A 7 2.84 -22.18 -35.28
C VAL A 7 4.10 -21.90 -34.44
N LEU A 8 4.64 -22.96 -33.82
CA LEU A 8 5.86 -22.88 -33.03
C LEU A 8 7.08 -22.62 -33.92
N GLY A 9 7.90 -21.66 -33.49
CA GLY A 9 9.23 -21.45 -34.10
C GLY A 9 10.21 -22.59 -33.78
N PRO A 10 11.39 -22.62 -34.44
CA PRO A 10 12.37 -23.70 -34.28
C PRO A 10 12.77 -23.96 -32.81
N ILE A 11 13.13 -22.94 -32.08
CA ILE A 11 13.52 -23.02 -30.66
C ILE A 11 12.38 -23.59 -29.80
N ALA A 12 11.14 -23.11 -29.99
CA ALA A 12 10.00 -23.60 -29.24
C ALA A 12 9.69 -25.08 -29.55
N LYS A 13 9.96 -25.55 -30.76
CA LYS A 13 9.82 -26.99 -31.14
C LYS A 13 10.89 -27.84 -30.47
N GLU A 14 12.14 -27.38 -30.46
CA GLU A 14 13.27 -28.05 -29.84
C GLU A 14 13.04 -28.28 -28.34
N HIS A 15 12.56 -27.27 -27.61
CA HIS A 15 12.34 -27.32 -26.17
C HIS A 15 10.91 -27.65 -25.71
N GLN A 16 10.03 -28.03 -26.66
CA GLN A 16 8.61 -28.31 -26.37
C GLN A 16 8.42 -29.41 -25.31
N SER A 17 9.22 -30.48 -25.39
CA SER A 17 9.17 -31.60 -24.47
C SER A 17 9.55 -31.19 -23.07
N ASP A 18 10.65 -30.44 -22.94
CA ASP A 18 11.15 -29.97 -21.65
C ASP A 18 10.19 -28.92 -21.02
N GLY A 19 9.66 -28.04 -21.85
CA GLY A 19 8.65 -27.08 -21.42
C GLY A 19 7.37 -27.74 -20.89
N LYS A 20 6.88 -28.79 -21.54
CA LYS A 20 5.75 -29.57 -21.03
C LYS A 20 6.04 -30.23 -19.71
N LYS A 21 7.20 -30.86 -19.57
CA LYS A 21 7.63 -31.51 -18.33
C LYS A 21 7.74 -30.51 -17.17
N LEU A 22 8.33 -29.34 -17.41
CA LEU A 22 8.42 -28.28 -16.40
C LEU A 22 7.04 -27.81 -15.96
N ILE A 23 6.11 -27.60 -16.91
CA ILE A 23 4.74 -27.20 -16.59
C ILE A 23 4.01 -28.28 -15.79
N GLU A 24 4.12 -29.57 -16.17
CA GLU A 24 3.49 -30.67 -15.46
C GLU A 24 4.01 -30.78 -14.01
N VAL A 25 5.30 -30.66 -13.78
CA VAL A 25 5.90 -30.65 -12.45
C VAL A 25 5.40 -29.43 -11.66
N ALA A 26 5.44 -28.24 -12.24
CA ALA A 26 5.01 -27.01 -11.56
C ALA A 26 3.52 -27.04 -11.17
N LEU A 27 2.66 -27.62 -12.00
CA LEU A 27 1.23 -27.75 -11.71
C LEU A 27 0.91 -28.81 -10.65
N SER A 28 1.78 -29.78 -10.44
CA SER A 28 1.63 -30.81 -9.41
C SER A 28 2.34 -30.48 -8.10
N ASP A 29 3.22 -29.50 -8.10
CA ASP A 29 3.98 -29.08 -6.93
C ASP A 29 3.18 -28.16 -6.01
N THR A 30 3.17 -28.48 -4.73
CA THR A 30 2.54 -27.68 -3.66
C THR A 30 3.55 -26.95 -2.78
N ALA A 31 4.85 -27.14 -3.01
CA ALA A 31 5.90 -26.59 -2.16
C ALA A 31 5.85 -25.06 -2.07
N GLY A 32 5.59 -24.38 -3.20
CA GLY A 32 5.45 -22.93 -3.21
C GLY A 32 4.29 -22.41 -2.34
N PHE A 33 3.16 -23.10 -2.35
CA PHE A 33 2.00 -22.75 -1.50
C PHE A 33 2.29 -22.99 -0.02
N LEU A 34 2.89 -24.13 0.31
CA LEU A 34 3.25 -24.48 1.70
C LEU A 34 4.30 -23.50 2.25
N ARG A 35 5.32 -23.19 1.47
CA ARG A 35 6.37 -22.21 1.81
C ARG A 35 5.80 -20.80 2.01
N LEU A 36 4.84 -20.38 1.17
CA LEU A 36 4.12 -19.12 1.36
C LEU A 36 3.33 -19.11 2.67
N GLY A 37 2.64 -20.20 2.99
CA GLY A 37 1.92 -20.37 4.26
C GLY A 37 2.86 -20.23 5.44
N GLU A 38 3.96 -20.99 5.47
CA GLU A 38 4.98 -20.96 6.52
C GLU A 38 5.55 -19.54 6.70
N MET A 39 5.91 -18.87 5.60
CA MET A 39 6.41 -17.49 5.65
C MET A 39 5.39 -16.53 6.26
N CYS A 40 4.11 -16.64 5.90
CA CYS A 40 3.05 -15.78 6.41
C CYS A 40 2.78 -16.03 7.89
N ASP A 41 2.72 -17.29 8.31
CA ASP A 41 2.37 -17.68 9.67
C ASP A 41 3.52 -17.44 10.65
N THR A 42 4.77 -17.59 10.20
CA THR A 42 5.97 -17.44 11.05
C THR A 42 6.35 -15.98 11.24
N PHE A 43 6.33 -15.17 10.18
CA PHE A 43 6.88 -13.82 10.23
C PHE A 43 5.82 -12.72 10.23
N GLY A 44 4.59 -13.01 9.84
CA GLY A 44 3.52 -12.00 9.78
C GLY A 44 3.82 -10.84 8.83
N PRO A 45 3.45 -9.59 9.17
CA PRO A 45 3.70 -8.42 8.35
C PRO A 45 5.20 -8.15 8.18
N ARG A 46 5.65 -7.96 6.93
CA ARG A 46 7.07 -7.84 6.54
C ARG A 46 7.28 -6.56 5.72
N PHE A 47 7.06 -5.42 6.35
CA PHE A 47 7.37 -4.14 5.71
C PHE A 47 8.87 -3.87 5.67
N SER A 48 9.31 -3.12 4.67
CA SER A 48 10.70 -2.70 4.52
C SER A 48 11.24 -2.04 5.79
N GLY A 49 12.40 -2.50 6.26
CA GLY A 49 13.06 -2.00 7.47
C GLY A 49 12.48 -2.53 8.78
N THR A 50 11.63 -3.57 8.75
CA THR A 50 11.13 -4.23 9.97
C THR A 50 11.93 -5.47 10.30
N ASP A 51 12.04 -5.79 11.59
CA ASP A 51 12.71 -7.00 12.08
C ASP A 51 12.07 -8.30 11.52
N ASN A 52 10.76 -8.26 11.24
CA ASN A 52 10.08 -9.40 10.63
C ASN A 52 10.53 -9.64 9.19
N LEU A 53 10.81 -8.57 8.43
CA LEU A 53 11.38 -8.73 7.09
C LEU A 53 12.78 -9.30 7.15
N GLU A 54 13.66 -8.79 8.03
CA GLU A 54 15.02 -9.27 8.17
C GLU A 54 15.04 -10.78 8.50
N LYS A 55 14.25 -11.23 9.48
CA LYS A 55 14.11 -12.64 9.81
C LYS A 55 13.58 -13.49 8.64
N ALA A 56 12.64 -12.95 7.86
CA ALA A 56 12.13 -13.63 6.69
C ALA A 56 13.18 -13.73 5.58
N LEU A 57 14.04 -12.74 5.41
CA LEU A 57 15.15 -12.79 4.46
C LEU A 57 16.18 -13.83 4.84
N ASP A 58 16.55 -13.92 6.13
CA ASP A 58 17.44 -14.98 6.61
C ASP A 58 16.86 -16.37 6.32
N TRP A 59 15.58 -16.58 6.63
CA TRP A 59 14.87 -17.82 6.33
C TRP A 59 14.85 -18.13 4.82
N ILE A 60 14.57 -17.13 3.96
CA ILE A 60 14.58 -17.31 2.50
C ILE A 60 15.96 -17.77 2.00
N LEU A 61 17.04 -17.20 2.53
CA LEU A 61 18.40 -17.62 2.16
C LEU A 61 18.67 -19.09 2.51
N GLU A 62 18.20 -19.56 3.66
CA GLU A 62 18.34 -20.97 4.05
C GLU A 62 17.46 -21.90 3.17
N GLU A 63 16.23 -21.48 2.85
CA GLU A 63 15.36 -22.22 1.93
C GLU A 63 15.99 -22.35 0.53
N MET A 64 16.57 -21.27 0.01
CA MET A 64 17.25 -21.28 -1.28
C MET A 64 18.46 -22.23 -1.28
N LYS A 65 19.23 -22.29 -0.20
CA LYS A 65 20.33 -23.25 -0.04
C LYS A 65 19.81 -24.68 0.05
N ALA A 66 18.72 -24.92 0.79
CA ALA A 66 18.09 -26.22 0.91
C ALA A 66 17.54 -26.74 -0.42
N ASP A 67 17.09 -25.84 -1.31
CA ASP A 67 16.68 -26.15 -2.69
C ASP A 67 17.89 -26.51 -3.59
N GLY A 68 19.12 -26.39 -3.10
CA GLY A 68 20.33 -26.71 -3.86
C GLY A 68 20.78 -25.59 -4.82
N LEU A 69 20.29 -24.35 -4.60
CA LEU A 69 20.77 -23.22 -5.40
C LEU A 69 22.21 -22.87 -5.02
N GLU A 70 23.00 -22.52 -6.03
CA GLU A 70 24.39 -22.12 -5.87
C GLU A 70 24.53 -20.62 -5.66
N ASN A 71 25.60 -20.18 -5.01
CA ASN A 71 25.94 -18.78 -4.81
C ASN A 71 24.84 -17.94 -4.14
N VAL A 72 24.12 -18.54 -3.18
CA VAL A 72 23.09 -17.84 -2.40
C VAL A 72 23.72 -16.88 -1.41
N HIS A 73 23.44 -15.58 -1.59
CA HIS A 73 23.92 -14.50 -0.72
C HIS A 73 22.92 -13.35 -0.68
N ALA A 74 23.00 -12.50 0.33
CA ALA A 74 22.28 -11.27 0.45
C ALA A 74 23.12 -10.10 -0.04
N GLU A 75 22.46 -9.03 -0.47
CA GLU A 75 23.07 -7.75 -0.79
C GLU A 75 22.43 -6.63 0.03
N ASP A 76 23.25 -5.71 0.55
CA ASP A 76 22.78 -4.59 1.33
C ASP A 76 22.06 -3.56 0.45
N VAL A 77 20.87 -3.16 0.86
CA VAL A 77 20.05 -2.15 0.17
C VAL A 77 19.57 -1.10 1.16
N MET A 78 19.86 0.17 0.86
CA MET A 78 19.33 1.30 1.63
C MET A 78 17.88 1.59 1.25
N ILE A 79 16.99 1.56 2.22
CA ILE A 79 15.55 1.77 2.06
C ILE A 79 15.04 2.82 3.05
N PRO A 80 13.99 3.59 2.69
CA PRO A 80 13.33 4.46 3.65
C PRO A 80 12.56 3.60 4.66
N LYS A 81 12.78 3.85 5.95
CA LYS A 81 12.04 3.23 7.05
C LYS A 81 10.98 4.19 7.57
N TRP A 82 9.72 3.78 7.48
CA TRP A 82 8.59 4.48 8.11
C TRP A 82 7.97 3.58 9.17
N VAL A 83 7.79 4.12 10.37
CA VAL A 83 7.23 3.38 11.51
C VAL A 83 5.93 4.06 11.92
N ARG A 84 4.85 3.27 11.97
CA ARG A 84 3.55 3.72 12.47
C ARG A 84 3.63 4.00 13.96
N GLY A 85 3.23 5.21 14.35
CA GLY A 85 3.11 5.60 15.75
C GLY A 85 1.70 5.34 16.32
N GLU A 86 1.40 5.96 17.44
CA GLU A 86 0.06 6.01 17.99
C GLU A 86 -0.82 6.93 17.14
N GLU A 87 -2.02 6.48 16.85
CA GLU A 87 -2.93 7.18 15.94
C GLU A 87 -4.30 7.35 16.60
N SER A 88 -4.86 8.53 16.53
CA SER A 88 -6.23 8.78 16.94
C SER A 88 -6.85 9.94 16.17
N ALA A 89 -8.16 9.89 15.98
CA ALA A 89 -8.94 11.01 15.48
C ALA A 89 -10.30 11.06 16.20
N GLN A 90 -10.72 12.26 16.55
CA GLN A 90 -12.00 12.49 17.20
C GLN A 90 -12.71 13.69 16.58
N MET A 91 -13.94 13.52 16.20
CA MET A 91 -14.84 14.63 15.95
C MET A 91 -15.29 15.19 17.29
N ILE A 92 -15.09 16.48 17.52
CA ILE A 92 -15.41 17.14 18.79
C ILE A 92 -16.69 17.97 18.74
N ALA A 93 -17.11 18.37 17.55
CA ALA A 93 -18.35 19.10 17.30
C ALA A 93 -18.98 18.60 15.98
N PRO A 94 -20.32 18.60 15.84
CA PRO A 94 -21.36 19.01 16.81
C PRO A 94 -21.57 18.03 17.96
N TRP A 95 -20.97 16.84 17.92
CA TRP A 95 -20.96 15.84 19.01
C TRP A 95 -19.62 15.09 19.03
N LYS A 96 -19.25 14.57 20.16
CA LYS A 96 -18.01 13.79 20.32
C LYS A 96 -18.17 12.40 19.70
N LYS A 97 -17.25 12.02 18.81
CA LYS A 97 -17.19 10.68 18.21
C LYS A 97 -15.75 10.32 17.87
N ASN A 98 -15.28 9.21 18.38
CA ASN A 98 -14.02 8.62 17.93
C ASN A 98 -14.19 8.09 16.50
N LEU A 99 -13.22 8.36 15.67
CA LEU A 99 -13.19 7.91 14.26
C LEU A 99 -12.26 6.71 14.13
N HIS A 100 -12.70 5.72 13.39
CA HIS A 100 -11.81 4.65 12.95
C HIS A 100 -10.91 5.21 11.84
N MET A 101 -9.63 5.32 12.13
CA MET A 101 -8.65 5.86 11.20
C MET A 101 -7.41 4.98 11.11
N LEU A 102 -6.65 5.15 10.06
CA LEU A 102 -5.36 4.51 9.86
C LEU A 102 -4.47 5.47 9.08
N GLY A 103 -3.33 5.85 9.65
CA GLY A 103 -2.35 6.73 9.01
C GLY A 103 -1.82 6.12 7.73
N LEU A 104 -1.55 6.95 6.75
CA LEU A 104 -1.00 6.52 5.47
C LEU A 104 0.50 6.34 5.57
N GLY A 105 1.03 5.27 4.96
CA GLY A 105 2.46 4.98 4.95
C GLY A 105 3.25 6.13 4.33
N GLY A 106 4.26 6.62 5.03
CA GLY A 106 5.04 7.80 4.67
C GLY A 106 4.48 9.12 5.22
N SER A 107 3.32 9.13 5.89
CA SER A 107 2.75 10.36 6.44
C SER A 107 3.61 10.91 7.58
N ILE A 108 3.63 12.25 7.70
CA ILE A 108 4.24 12.98 8.81
C ILE A 108 3.21 13.11 9.92
N GLY A 109 3.63 12.85 11.16
CA GLY A 109 2.77 12.96 12.33
C GLY A 109 2.46 14.41 12.71
N THR A 110 1.36 14.59 13.47
CA THR A 110 0.87 15.88 13.92
C THR A 110 1.60 16.45 15.15
N GLY A 111 2.67 15.78 15.58
CA GLY A 111 3.40 16.11 16.80
C GLY A 111 2.68 15.66 18.08
N PRO A 112 3.31 15.85 19.26
CA PRO A 112 2.84 15.28 20.53
C PRO A 112 1.50 15.85 21.01
N ASN A 113 1.14 17.06 20.58
CA ASN A 113 -0.11 17.71 20.98
C ASN A 113 -1.26 17.46 19.99
N GLY A 114 -1.00 16.77 18.90
CA GLY A 114 -1.97 16.60 17.82
C GLY A 114 -2.37 17.91 17.13
N ILE A 115 -3.42 17.85 16.33
CA ILE A 115 -4.02 19.01 15.66
C ILE A 115 -5.52 19.05 15.96
N THR A 116 -6.04 20.22 16.30
CA THR A 116 -7.48 20.47 16.41
C THR A 116 -7.84 21.65 15.52
N SER A 117 -8.75 21.46 14.59
CA SER A 117 -9.21 22.52 13.67
C SER A 117 -10.57 22.19 13.08
N GLU A 118 -11.17 23.19 12.42
CA GLU A 118 -12.33 22.98 11.56
C GLU A 118 -11.99 22.08 10.37
N VAL A 119 -12.99 21.39 9.87
CA VAL A 119 -12.87 20.50 8.72
C VAL A 119 -13.62 21.11 7.53
N ILE A 120 -12.93 21.22 6.39
CA ILE A 120 -13.57 21.45 5.09
C ILE A 120 -13.72 20.11 4.37
N VAL A 121 -14.94 19.82 3.94
CA VAL A 121 -15.25 18.61 3.17
C VAL A 121 -15.25 18.94 1.69
N VAL A 122 -14.48 18.19 0.90
CA VAL A 122 -14.38 18.34 -0.55
C VAL A 122 -14.62 17.02 -1.27
N ASN A 123 -15.15 17.10 -2.49
CA ASN A 123 -15.53 15.93 -3.28
C ASN A 123 -14.57 15.62 -4.43
N SER A 124 -13.63 16.51 -4.70
CA SER A 124 -12.58 16.33 -5.72
C SER A 124 -11.40 17.27 -5.48
N PHE A 125 -10.34 17.13 -6.27
CA PHE A 125 -9.24 18.10 -6.29
C PHE A 125 -9.68 19.45 -6.84
N GLU A 126 -10.54 19.46 -7.85
CA GLU A 126 -11.11 20.68 -8.45
C GLU A 126 -12.00 21.44 -7.45
N ASP A 127 -12.79 20.71 -6.64
CA ASP A 127 -13.59 21.31 -5.56
C ASP A 127 -12.68 21.97 -4.51
N LEU A 128 -11.58 21.32 -4.14
CA LEU A 128 -10.59 21.92 -3.24
C LEU A 128 -9.94 23.16 -3.85
N GLU A 129 -9.55 23.11 -5.11
CA GLU A 129 -8.93 24.23 -5.81
C GLU A 129 -9.87 25.45 -5.84
N ALA A 130 -11.12 25.24 -6.23
CA ALA A 130 -12.14 26.29 -6.27
C ALA A 130 -12.42 26.93 -4.90
N ARG A 131 -12.21 26.17 -3.82
CA ARG A 131 -12.47 26.58 -2.43
C ARG A 131 -11.19 26.69 -1.60
N SER A 132 -10.03 26.87 -2.24
CA SER A 132 -8.72 26.87 -1.57
C SER A 132 -8.61 27.92 -0.45
N SER A 133 -9.23 29.10 -0.62
CA SER A 133 -9.26 30.12 0.43
C SER A 133 -9.99 29.69 1.71
N GLU A 134 -10.97 28.77 1.60
CA GLU A 134 -11.70 28.22 2.74
C GLU A 134 -10.86 27.13 3.48
N ALA A 135 -9.91 26.50 2.79
CA ALA A 135 -9.10 25.40 3.32
C ALA A 135 -7.95 25.90 4.21
N LYS A 136 -7.56 27.16 4.11
CA LYS A 136 -6.42 27.72 4.85
C LYS A 136 -6.56 27.53 6.35
N GLY A 137 -5.58 26.86 6.97
CA GLY A 137 -5.55 26.59 8.40
C GLY A 137 -6.54 25.52 8.89
N LYS A 138 -7.24 24.85 7.98
CA LYS A 138 -8.21 23.79 8.30
C LYS A 138 -7.69 22.40 7.96
N ILE A 139 -8.43 21.39 8.36
CA ILE A 139 -8.25 20.00 7.95
C ILE A 139 -9.10 19.77 6.70
N VAL A 140 -8.50 19.29 5.62
CA VAL A 140 -9.24 18.89 4.42
C VAL A 140 -9.68 17.44 4.53
N LEU A 141 -10.96 17.17 4.37
CA LEU A 141 -11.53 15.83 4.24
C LEU A 141 -11.97 15.59 2.78
N PHE A 142 -11.24 14.72 2.07
CA PHE A 142 -11.68 14.22 0.77
C PHE A 142 -12.76 13.14 0.96
N ASN A 143 -14.03 13.53 0.81
CA ASN A 143 -15.17 12.63 0.92
C ASN A 143 -15.59 12.10 -0.46
N VAL A 144 -14.67 11.47 -1.15
CA VAL A 144 -14.89 10.99 -2.52
C VAL A 144 -15.52 9.60 -2.50
N PRO A 145 -16.71 9.41 -3.11
CA PRO A 145 -17.33 8.10 -3.24
C PRO A 145 -16.45 7.15 -4.05
N PHE A 146 -16.38 5.89 -3.62
CA PHE A 146 -15.66 4.87 -4.37
C PHE A 146 -16.37 4.57 -5.69
N THR A 147 -15.65 4.67 -6.80
CA THR A 147 -16.13 4.27 -8.14
C THR A 147 -15.28 3.15 -8.71
N SER A 148 -13.96 3.28 -8.62
CA SER A 148 -12.98 2.23 -8.90
C SER A 148 -11.72 2.56 -8.14
N TYR A 149 -10.89 1.53 -7.87
CA TYR A 149 -9.65 1.72 -7.14
C TYR A 149 -8.74 2.76 -7.82
N GLY A 150 -8.49 2.61 -9.11
CA GLY A 150 -7.61 3.51 -9.86
C GLY A 150 -8.04 4.98 -9.86
N LYS A 151 -9.35 5.24 -9.83
CA LYS A 151 -9.89 6.62 -9.76
C LYS A 151 -9.87 7.19 -8.35
N THR A 152 -10.11 6.36 -7.33
CA THR A 152 -10.26 6.86 -5.96
C THR A 152 -8.94 6.92 -5.21
N VAL A 153 -7.98 6.04 -5.52
CA VAL A 153 -6.68 5.95 -4.84
C VAL A 153 -5.81 7.20 -4.98
N GLN A 154 -6.03 8.03 -6.00
CA GLN A 154 -5.29 9.28 -6.20
C GLN A 154 -5.44 10.25 -5.02
N TYR A 155 -6.59 10.25 -4.33
CA TYR A 155 -6.83 11.08 -3.15
C TYR A 155 -6.01 10.60 -1.94
N ARG A 156 -5.69 9.31 -1.87
CA ARG A 156 -4.76 8.76 -0.88
C ARG A 156 -3.33 9.20 -1.17
N SER A 157 -2.88 9.06 -2.41
CA SER A 157 -1.48 9.30 -2.76
C SER A 157 -1.12 10.78 -2.90
N GLY A 158 -2.05 11.63 -3.35
CA GLY A 158 -1.81 13.04 -3.64
C GLY A 158 -2.64 14.02 -2.80
N GLY A 159 -3.56 13.54 -1.95
CA GLY A 159 -4.45 14.42 -1.19
C GLY A 159 -3.73 15.37 -0.23
N ALA A 160 -2.67 14.91 0.43
CA ALA A 160 -1.87 15.76 1.31
C ALA A 160 -1.17 16.89 0.55
N ILE A 161 -0.65 16.60 -0.65
CA ILE A 161 -0.03 17.60 -1.53
C ILE A 161 -1.05 18.69 -1.91
N ALA A 162 -2.22 18.28 -2.37
CA ALA A 162 -3.28 19.21 -2.76
C ALA A 162 -3.76 20.05 -1.56
N ALA A 163 -3.95 19.42 -0.40
CA ALA A 163 -4.34 20.10 0.83
C ALA A 163 -3.30 21.13 1.27
N SER A 164 -2.01 20.76 1.24
CA SER A 164 -0.91 21.69 1.59
C SER A 164 -0.86 22.87 0.65
N LYS A 165 -0.99 22.65 -0.66
CA LYS A 165 -1.05 23.76 -1.66
C LYS A 165 -2.21 24.74 -1.42
N ALA A 166 -3.32 24.25 -0.87
CA ALA A 166 -4.46 25.07 -0.45
C ALA A 166 -4.27 25.72 0.95
N GLY A 167 -3.10 25.52 1.60
CA GLY A 167 -2.79 26.08 2.91
C GLY A 167 -3.47 25.36 4.08
N ALA A 168 -3.96 24.15 3.89
CA ALA A 168 -4.49 23.31 4.94
C ALA A 168 -3.37 22.78 5.86
N ILE A 169 -3.73 22.45 7.11
CA ILE A 169 -2.78 21.95 8.12
C ILE A 169 -2.77 20.44 8.27
N ALA A 170 -3.78 19.76 7.74
CA ALA A 170 -3.85 18.30 7.67
C ALA A 170 -4.79 17.85 6.56
N SER A 171 -4.66 16.59 6.16
CA SER A 171 -5.51 15.94 5.16
C SER A 171 -6.03 14.60 5.67
N ILE A 172 -7.31 14.37 5.46
CA ILE A 172 -8.00 13.12 5.74
C ILE A 172 -8.69 12.67 4.46
N ILE A 173 -8.72 11.37 4.21
CA ILE A 173 -9.48 10.82 3.10
C ILE A 173 -10.55 9.83 3.60
N ARG A 174 -11.67 9.79 2.92
CA ARG A 174 -12.58 8.66 3.04
C ARG A 174 -11.87 7.38 2.58
N SER A 175 -12.03 6.31 3.33
CA SER A 175 -11.41 5.02 3.00
C SER A 175 -11.68 4.60 1.55
N VAL A 176 -10.62 4.18 0.84
CA VAL A 176 -10.68 3.77 -0.57
C VAL A 176 -11.28 2.37 -0.67
N GLY A 177 -12.61 2.30 -0.67
CA GLY A 177 -13.34 1.04 -0.74
C GLY A 177 -14.83 1.27 -0.94
N PRO A 178 -15.56 0.25 -1.47
CA PRO A 178 -16.98 0.38 -1.80
C PRO A 178 -17.89 0.42 -0.56
N PHE A 179 -17.43 -0.11 0.57
CA PHE A 179 -18.15 -0.15 1.84
C PHE A 179 -17.16 -0.06 3.02
N SER A 180 -17.68 0.20 4.21
CA SER A 180 -16.90 0.29 5.44
C SER A 180 -17.29 -0.82 6.41
N MET A 181 -16.27 -1.44 7.04
CA MET A 181 -16.40 -2.37 8.16
C MET A 181 -15.63 -1.85 9.39
N ASN A 182 -15.47 -0.54 9.51
CA ASN A 182 -14.59 0.12 10.50
C ASN A 182 -13.10 -0.30 10.40
N THR A 183 -12.72 -0.82 9.25
CA THR A 183 -11.34 -1.18 8.89
C THR A 183 -10.89 -0.28 7.75
N PRO A 184 -10.28 0.88 8.03
CA PRO A 184 -9.86 1.81 6.99
C PRO A 184 -8.85 1.17 6.04
N HIS A 185 -9.01 1.42 4.74
CA HIS A 185 -8.01 1.06 3.74
C HIS A 185 -6.78 1.96 3.90
N THR A 186 -5.60 1.38 3.89
CA THR A 186 -4.34 2.10 3.96
C THR A 186 -3.44 1.80 2.77
N GLY A 187 -2.29 2.44 2.73
CA GLY A 187 -1.24 2.29 1.74
C GLY A 187 -0.31 3.49 1.79
N GLY A 188 0.66 3.55 0.89
CA GLY A 188 1.60 4.67 0.81
C GLY A 188 0.96 5.95 0.30
N MET A 189 1.50 7.06 0.76
CA MET A 189 1.31 8.39 0.21
C MET A 189 2.66 9.00 -0.14
N ARG A 190 2.67 10.17 -0.74
CA ARG A 190 3.87 10.90 -1.09
C ARG A 190 3.71 12.38 -0.82
N TYR A 191 4.85 13.04 -0.67
CA TYR A 191 4.97 14.49 -0.66
C TYR A 191 5.74 14.94 -1.91
N GLU A 192 5.66 16.22 -2.24
CA GLU A 192 6.53 16.91 -3.20
C GLU A 192 7.59 17.68 -2.41
N ASP A 193 8.71 18.02 -3.05
CA ASP A 193 9.76 18.84 -2.43
C ASP A 193 9.20 20.18 -1.96
N GLY A 194 9.46 20.52 -0.72
CA GLY A 194 8.96 21.76 -0.10
C GLY A 194 7.55 21.70 0.49
N ILE A 195 6.93 20.53 0.50
CA ILE A 195 5.62 20.29 1.12
C ILE A 195 5.75 19.34 2.30
#